data_0e0d63049b54b2db73ac826770974e4a
#
_entry.id   0e0d63049b54b2db73ac826770974e4a
#
_cell.length_a   1.000
_cell.length_b   1.000
_cell.length_c   1.000
_cell.angle_alpha   90.00
_cell.angle_beta   90.00
_cell.angle_gamma   90.00
#
_symmetry.space_group_name_H-M   'P 1'
#
loop_
_entity.id
_entity.type
_entity.pdbx_description
1 polymer ?
#
loop_
_entity_poly.entity_id
_entity_poly.type
_entity_poly.pdbx_seq_one_letter_code
_entity_poly.pdbx_strand_id
1 'polypeptide(L)'
;MRISQEKNNRISQWTVLMLVITLLVQSCGGEYEIEDILPECAGMSNEIYVFCDNEIWDDTIGAYMRQQIEYRLNNLPQPEERFTLFQFQQEGMNNARLTHRNIIVVEVNNRNENQKTRLVRKPNRRAKGQLRFEFKGQKTTSVLALLQAELPGLLEEISKKELERTQLKFENRLNKTAQQQLSDSLSVRLTIPMKLNLISNNGVQSGSFAWLEAKGLGPEGKRVLHQGIFVYSYPYVSDSAFSEKYLIARRDTVLKQNVPGGTPNQYLKTLLLPGKMPESREINFNDKYAVEVRGQYTMHNGFM
;
A
#
# COMPACT_ATOMS: atom_id res chain seq x y z
N MET A 1 1.99 -74.16 35.40
CA MET A 1 2.35 -73.55 34.10
C MET A 1 1.35 -72.54 33.59
N ARG A 2 0.19 -72.26 34.19
CA ARG A 2 -0.80 -71.25 33.78
C ARG A 2 -0.59 -69.87 34.37
N ILE A 3 0.05 -69.73 35.49
CA ILE A 3 0.25 -68.40 36.20
C ILE A 3 1.30 -67.51 35.55
N SER A 4 2.25 -68.09 34.80
CA SER A 4 3.35 -67.31 34.16
C SER A 4 2.87 -66.64 32.85
N GLN A 5 1.89 -67.14 32.13
CA GLN A 5 1.40 -66.56 30.92
C GLN A 5 0.47 -65.33 31.13
N GLU A 6 -0.32 -65.33 32.22
CA GLU A 6 -1.19 -64.21 32.56
C GLU A 6 -0.37 -62.95 32.98
N LYS A 7 0.75 -63.15 33.62
CA LYS A 7 1.63 -62.05 34.08
C LYS A 7 2.33 -61.39 32.89
N ASN A 8 2.76 -62.15 31.88
CA ASN A 8 3.38 -61.62 30.68
C ASN A 8 2.37 -60.86 29.77
N ASN A 9 1.12 -61.31 29.70
CA ASN A 9 0.09 -60.61 28.92
C ASN A 9 -0.30 -59.26 29.57
N ARG A 10 -0.37 -59.19 30.87
CA ARG A 10 -0.65 -57.93 31.58
C ARG A 10 0.49 -56.91 31.42
N ILE A 11 1.74 -57.32 31.51
CA ILE A 11 2.91 -56.45 31.28
C ILE A 11 2.93 -55.93 29.84
N SER A 12 2.59 -56.77 28.82
CA SER A 12 2.50 -56.37 27.44
C SER A 12 1.35 -55.36 27.18
N GLN A 13 0.21 -55.52 27.83
CA GLN A 13 -0.91 -54.55 27.71
C GLN A 13 -0.59 -53.20 28.33
N TRP A 14 0.11 -53.16 29.46
CA TRP A 14 0.54 -51.89 30.09
C TRP A 14 1.62 -51.17 29.29
N THR A 15 2.56 -51.89 28.67
CA THR A 15 3.59 -51.29 27.79
C THR A 15 2.97 -50.75 26.49
N VAL A 16 1.97 -51.42 25.91
CA VAL A 16 1.24 -50.91 24.76
C VAL A 16 0.42 -49.67 25.13
N LEU A 17 -0.24 -49.68 26.28
CA LEU A 17 -1.01 -48.53 26.76
C LEU A 17 -0.09 -47.29 27.03
N MET A 18 1.08 -47.50 27.65
CA MET A 18 2.08 -46.45 27.85
C MET A 18 2.61 -45.92 26.52
N LEU A 19 2.84 -46.74 25.51
CA LEU A 19 3.31 -46.34 24.18
C LEU A 19 2.25 -45.50 23.43
N VAL A 20 0.98 -45.86 23.57
CA VAL A 20 -0.14 -45.10 22.98
C VAL A 20 -0.31 -43.75 23.68
N ILE A 21 -0.16 -43.70 24.99
CA ILE A 21 -0.22 -42.43 25.75
C ILE A 21 0.94 -41.51 25.37
N THR A 22 2.17 -42.01 25.18
CA THR A 22 3.31 -41.22 24.74
C THR A 22 3.15 -40.71 23.31
N LEU A 23 2.51 -41.44 22.41
CA LEU A 23 2.19 -41.00 21.05
C LEU A 23 1.09 -39.91 21.02
N LEU A 24 0.15 -39.94 21.96
CA LEU A 24 -0.91 -38.93 22.06
C LEU A 24 -0.42 -37.58 22.64
N VAL A 25 0.64 -37.59 23.45
CA VAL A 25 1.21 -36.37 24.03
C VAL A 25 2.12 -35.62 23.04
N GLN A 26 2.62 -36.26 21.98
CA GLN A 26 3.43 -35.63 20.95
C GLN A 26 2.61 -34.91 19.86
N SER A 27 1.29 -35.01 19.86
CA SER A 27 0.41 -34.45 18.83
C SER A 27 -0.06 -33.01 19.11
N CYS A 28 0.35 -32.36 20.19
CA CYS A 28 -0.06 -30.99 20.54
C CYS A 28 1.10 -30.02 20.64
N GLY A 29 2.04 -30.07 19.70
CA GLY A 29 3.13 -29.12 19.62
C GLY A 29 3.18 -28.41 18.27
N GLY A 30 2.07 -27.87 17.80
CA GLY A 30 2.13 -26.86 16.76
C GLY A 30 2.72 -25.60 17.39
N GLU A 31 3.92 -25.21 17.02
CA GLU A 31 4.43 -23.85 17.25
C GLU A 31 3.48 -22.90 16.52
N TYR A 32 2.52 -22.35 17.24
CA TYR A 32 1.75 -21.22 16.73
C TYR A 32 2.69 -20.01 16.74
N GLU A 33 3.05 -19.51 15.56
CA GLU A 33 3.73 -18.23 15.48
C GLU A 33 2.81 -17.17 16.11
N ILE A 34 3.38 -16.30 16.94
CA ILE A 34 2.62 -15.24 17.63
C ILE A 34 1.82 -14.40 16.64
N GLU A 35 2.26 -14.31 15.40
CA GLU A 35 1.54 -13.61 14.29
C GLU A 35 0.18 -14.21 13.97
N ASP A 36 -0.04 -15.52 14.16
CA ASP A 36 -1.33 -16.15 13.89
C ASP A 36 -2.42 -15.84 14.92
N ILE A 37 -2.01 -15.33 16.09
CA ILE A 37 -2.92 -14.99 17.19
C ILE A 37 -3.29 -13.49 17.18
N LEU A 38 -2.56 -12.66 16.42
CA LEU A 38 -2.81 -11.22 16.37
C LEU A 38 -4.05 -10.90 15.53
N PRO A 39 -4.89 -9.95 15.97
CA PRO A 39 -5.99 -9.45 15.13
C PRO A 39 -5.44 -8.73 13.90
N GLU A 40 -6.26 -8.63 12.85
CA GLU A 40 -5.94 -7.77 11.71
C GLU A 40 -5.83 -6.32 12.13
N CYS A 41 -4.91 -5.56 11.47
CA CYS A 41 -4.75 -4.15 11.80
C CYS A 41 -5.99 -3.33 11.40
N ALA A 42 -6.37 -2.38 12.27
CA ALA A 42 -7.49 -1.47 12.10
C ALA A 42 -7.07 -0.18 11.36
N GLY A 43 -8.06 0.62 10.98
CA GLY A 43 -7.90 1.93 10.35
C GLY A 43 -8.11 1.93 8.83
N MET A 44 -8.25 3.10 8.26
CA MET A 44 -8.40 3.28 6.81
C MET A 44 -7.04 3.35 6.12
N SER A 45 -7.04 3.19 4.79
CA SER A 45 -5.81 3.34 4.01
C SER A 45 -5.25 4.75 4.13
N ASN A 46 -3.93 4.85 4.17
CA ASN A 46 -3.18 6.11 4.28
C ASN A 46 -3.42 6.90 5.59
N GLU A 47 -3.97 6.30 6.63
CA GLU A 47 -4.01 6.90 7.96
C GLU A 47 -2.73 6.59 8.74
N ILE A 48 -2.24 7.60 9.48
CA ILE A 48 -1.12 7.48 10.40
C ILE A 48 -1.53 8.02 11.76
N TYR A 49 -1.39 7.18 12.80
CA TYR A 49 -1.55 7.59 14.18
C TYR A 49 -0.20 8.00 14.78
N VAL A 50 -0.13 9.21 15.28
CA VAL A 50 1.05 9.74 15.97
C VAL A 50 0.74 9.88 17.45
N PHE A 51 1.51 9.20 18.29
CA PHE A 51 1.48 9.37 19.73
C PHE A 51 2.66 10.24 20.14
N CYS A 52 2.32 11.45 20.62
CA CYS A 52 3.28 12.47 20.99
C CYS A 52 2.62 13.41 22.02
N ASP A 53 3.35 13.78 23.07
CA ASP A 53 2.85 14.72 24.07
C ASP A 53 2.63 16.10 23.43
N ASN A 54 1.61 16.83 23.89
CA ASN A 54 1.22 18.10 23.28
C ASN A 54 2.37 19.12 23.27
N GLU A 55 3.15 19.20 24.34
CA GLU A 55 4.30 20.12 24.42
C GLU A 55 5.30 19.90 23.27
N ILE A 56 5.52 18.64 22.87
CA ILE A 56 6.40 18.27 21.75
C ILE A 56 5.69 18.48 20.42
N TRP A 57 4.39 18.20 20.38
CA TRP A 57 3.57 18.30 19.18
C TRP A 57 3.33 19.72 18.72
N ASP A 58 3.18 20.67 19.66
CA ASP A 58 2.95 22.09 19.39
C ASP A 58 4.24 22.84 19.06
N ASP A 59 5.40 22.18 19.13
CA ASP A 59 6.72 22.72 18.80
C ASP A 59 7.24 22.17 17.44
N THR A 60 8.54 22.34 17.22
CA THR A 60 9.27 22.04 15.97
C THR A 60 9.11 20.61 15.47
N ILE A 61 9.03 19.62 16.35
CA ILE A 61 8.81 18.21 15.99
C ILE A 61 7.45 18.02 15.33
N GLY A 62 6.38 18.51 15.95
CA GLY A 62 5.05 18.37 15.38
C GLY A 62 4.86 19.18 14.11
N ALA A 63 5.45 20.39 14.03
CA ALA A 63 5.45 21.18 12.80
C ALA A 63 6.12 20.43 11.63
N TYR A 64 7.30 19.83 11.87
CA TYR A 64 8.01 19.03 10.88
C TYR A 64 7.19 17.79 10.46
N MET A 65 6.62 17.05 11.42
CA MET A 65 5.83 15.86 11.13
C MET A 65 4.60 16.17 10.29
N ARG A 66 3.86 17.24 10.62
CA ARG A 66 2.71 17.69 9.81
C ARG A 66 3.15 18.01 8.38
N GLN A 67 4.19 18.79 8.22
CA GLN A 67 4.71 19.14 6.90
C GLN A 67 5.06 17.91 6.05
N GLN A 68 5.65 16.87 6.63
CA GLN A 68 6.07 15.68 5.90
C GLN A 68 4.92 14.72 5.65
N ILE A 69 4.05 14.50 6.64
CA ILE A 69 2.98 13.49 6.59
C ILE A 69 1.79 14.00 5.78
N GLU A 70 1.34 15.24 6.05
CA GLU A 70 0.23 15.91 5.36
C GLU A 70 0.69 16.63 4.09
N TYR A 71 1.81 16.20 3.50
CA TYR A 71 2.27 16.75 2.23
C TYR A 71 1.18 16.63 1.18
N ARG A 72 0.84 17.75 0.55
CA ARG A 72 -0.22 17.80 -0.46
C ARG A 72 0.31 17.47 -1.84
N LEU A 73 -0.40 16.58 -2.50
CA LEU A 73 -0.13 16.21 -3.88
C LEU A 73 -0.62 17.35 -4.81
N ASN A 74 0.30 18.10 -5.37
CA ASN A 74 -0.01 19.33 -6.14
C ASN A 74 -0.67 19.07 -7.50
N ASN A 75 -0.59 17.82 -8.02
CA ASN A 75 -1.06 17.47 -9.36
C ASN A 75 -2.50 16.96 -9.42
N LEU A 76 -3.27 17.18 -8.35
CA LEU A 76 -4.69 16.88 -8.30
C LEU A 76 -5.52 18.16 -8.48
N PRO A 77 -6.75 18.09 -9.03
CA PRO A 77 -7.65 19.24 -9.15
C PRO A 77 -7.92 19.93 -7.82
N GLN A 78 -8.03 19.14 -6.75
CA GLN A 78 -8.04 19.58 -5.37
C GLN A 78 -6.84 18.94 -4.68
N PRO A 79 -5.99 19.73 -3.99
CA PRO A 79 -4.86 19.17 -3.27
C PRO A 79 -5.33 18.18 -2.22
N GLU A 80 -4.88 16.93 -2.32
CA GLU A 80 -5.14 15.88 -1.35
C GLU A 80 -3.86 15.61 -0.55
N GLU A 81 -4.04 15.37 0.74
CA GLU A 81 -2.93 14.97 1.60
C GLU A 81 -2.48 13.55 1.26
N ARG A 82 -1.17 13.32 1.25
CA ARG A 82 -0.61 11.98 1.04
C ARG A 82 -1.07 10.99 2.10
N PHE A 83 -1.10 11.45 3.35
CA PHE A 83 -1.58 10.69 4.50
C PHE A 83 -2.48 11.56 5.38
N THR A 84 -3.49 10.96 5.95
CA THR A 84 -4.31 11.57 7.00
C THR A 84 -3.67 11.30 8.35
N LEU A 85 -3.31 12.37 9.06
CA LEU A 85 -2.64 12.28 10.33
C LEU A 85 -3.62 12.48 11.49
N PHE A 86 -3.53 11.61 12.50
CA PHE A 86 -4.22 11.74 13.78
C PHE A 86 -3.21 11.76 14.91
N GLN A 87 -3.16 12.86 15.67
CA GLN A 87 -2.31 12.96 16.85
C GLN A 87 -3.08 12.58 18.11
N PHE A 88 -2.39 11.88 19.00
CA PHE A 88 -2.87 11.52 20.34
C PHE A 88 -1.74 11.72 21.35
N GLN A 89 -2.09 12.09 22.57
CA GLN A 89 -1.15 12.05 23.69
C GLN A 89 -0.78 10.59 24.07
N GLN A 90 0.34 10.40 24.72
CA GLN A 90 0.78 9.05 25.11
C GLN A 90 -0.20 8.33 26.03
N GLU A 91 -0.88 9.04 26.94
CA GLU A 91 -1.96 8.51 27.78
C GLU A 91 -3.16 8.00 26.96
N GLY A 92 -3.32 8.50 25.73
CA GLY A 92 -4.34 8.04 24.79
C GLY A 92 -4.07 6.68 24.16
N MET A 93 -2.94 6.02 24.46
CA MET A 93 -2.62 4.67 24.02
C MET A 93 -3.54 3.64 24.65
N ASN A 94 -4.63 3.32 24.01
CA ASN A 94 -5.54 2.24 24.40
C ASN A 94 -5.52 1.09 23.38
N ASN A 95 -6.11 -0.05 23.76
CA ASN A 95 -6.06 -1.24 22.90
C ASN A 95 -6.62 -1.01 21.50
N ALA A 96 -7.70 -0.24 21.34
CA ALA A 96 -8.29 0.03 20.04
C ALA A 96 -7.36 0.84 19.13
N ARG A 97 -6.69 1.87 19.66
CA ARG A 97 -5.74 2.67 18.89
C ARG A 97 -4.42 1.95 18.63
N LEU A 98 -4.00 1.08 19.55
CA LEU A 98 -2.76 0.31 19.44
C LEU A 98 -2.82 -0.80 18.37
N THR A 99 -4.00 -1.14 17.85
CA THR A 99 -4.14 -2.07 16.71
C THR A 99 -4.14 -1.34 15.37
N HIS A 100 -3.99 0.00 15.35
CA HIS A 100 -3.97 0.76 14.10
C HIS A 100 -2.79 0.34 13.21
N ARG A 101 -3.02 0.37 11.90
CA ARG A 101 -2.10 -0.14 10.87
C ARG A 101 -0.76 0.56 10.80
N ASN A 102 -0.73 1.89 11.00
CA ASN A 102 0.48 2.70 10.93
C ASN A 102 0.58 3.58 12.18
N ILE A 103 1.57 3.33 13.01
CA ILE A 103 1.76 4.04 14.27
C ILE A 103 3.17 4.63 14.31
N ILE A 104 3.26 5.90 14.65
CA ILE A 104 4.50 6.58 15.00
C ILE A 104 4.39 7.05 16.45
N VAL A 105 5.38 6.76 17.27
CA VAL A 105 5.47 7.21 18.65
C VAL A 105 6.69 8.12 18.76
N VAL A 106 6.53 9.29 19.34
CA VAL A 106 7.63 10.22 19.63
C VAL A 106 7.72 10.43 21.14
N GLU A 107 8.85 10.06 21.70
CA GLU A 107 9.11 10.13 23.13
C GLU A 107 10.40 10.92 23.38
N VAL A 108 10.27 12.07 24.05
CA VAL A 108 11.40 12.87 24.53
C VAL A 108 11.41 12.83 26.06
N ASN A 109 12.43 12.24 26.64
CA ASN A 109 12.53 12.10 28.10
C ASN A 109 13.76 12.83 28.64
N ASN A 110 13.60 14.11 28.94
CA ASN A 110 14.65 14.97 29.45
C ASN A 110 15.21 14.55 30.82
N ARG A 111 14.45 13.72 31.55
CA ARG A 111 14.84 13.25 32.89
C ARG A 111 15.78 12.04 32.87
N ASN A 112 15.85 11.35 31.73
CA ASN A 112 16.69 10.15 31.60
C ASN A 112 17.96 10.48 30.82
N GLU A 113 19.02 10.83 31.56
CA GLU A 113 20.33 11.19 30.98
C GLU A 113 20.98 10.06 30.17
N ASN A 114 20.60 8.80 30.43
CA ASN A 114 21.12 7.64 29.73
C ASN A 114 20.30 7.25 28.49
N GLN A 115 19.23 7.96 28.17
CA GLN A 115 18.40 7.63 27.03
C GLN A 115 19.09 8.00 25.71
N LYS A 116 19.59 6.97 25.02
CA LYS A 116 20.14 7.14 23.66
C LYS A 116 19.06 7.50 22.65
N THR A 117 19.39 8.44 21.80
CA THR A 117 18.51 8.79 20.64
C THR A 117 18.51 7.63 19.65
N ARG A 118 17.32 7.09 19.36
CA ARG A 118 17.18 5.90 18.50
C ARG A 118 15.79 5.78 17.91
N LEU A 119 15.72 5.15 16.72
CA LEU A 119 14.50 4.63 16.12
C LEU A 119 14.36 3.14 16.48
N VAL A 120 13.17 2.76 16.95
CA VAL A 120 12.83 1.36 17.22
C VAL A 120 11.69 0.95 16.30
N ARG A 121 11.88 -0.08 15.50
CA ARG A 121 10.89 -0.67 14.62
C ARG A 121 10.21 -1.84 15.31
N LYS A 122 8.88 -1.84 15.37
CA LYS A 122 8.08 -2.90 16.03
C LYS A 122 6.93 -3.35 15.11
N PRO A 123 7.23 -4.06 14.02
CA PRO A 123 6.19 -4.60 13.16
C PRO A 123 5.33 -5.61 13.93
N ASN A 124 4.07 -5.74 13.57
CA ASN A 124 3.13 -6.71 14.14
C ASN A 124 3.05 -6.68 15.67
N ARG A 125 3.24 -5.51 16.31
CA ARG A 125 3.30 -5.43 17.78
C ARG A 125 1.96 -5.77 18.46
N ARG A 126 0.85 -5.33 17.88
CA ARG A 126 -0.51 -5.50 18.43
C ARG A 126 -1.52 -5.99 17.39
N ALA A 127 -1.17 -5.96 16.11
CA ALA A 127 -2.03 -6.40 15.04
C ALA A 127 -1.20 -6.92 13.86
N LYS A 128 -1.73 -7.87 13.13
CA LYS A 128 -1.12 -8.46 11.93
C LYS A 128 -1.01 -7.40 10.83
N GLY A 129 0.15 -7.34 10.19
CA GLY A 129 0.43 -6.35 9.14
C GLY A 129 0.63 -4.91 9.64
N GLN A 130 0.77 -4.67 10.94
CA GLN A 130 0.99 -3.35 11.53
C GLN A 130 2.43 -2.88 11.32
N LEU A 131 2.59 -1.59 11.01
CA LEU A 131 3.85 -0.86 11.09
C LEU A 131 3.83 0.04 12.33
N ARG A 132 4.85 -0.09 13.18
CA ARG A 132 5.02 0.77 14.34
C ARG A 132 6.46 1.20 14.46
N PHE A 133 6.67 2.52 14.57
CA PHE A 133 7.96 3.18 14.67
C PHE A 133 7.99 4.03 15.94
N GLU A 134 9.03 3.89 16.75
CA GLU A 134 9.18 4.65 17.98
C GLU A 134 10.49 5.44 17.94
N PHE A 135 10.38 6.78 17.89
CA PHE A 135 11.46 7.73 18.01
C PHE A 135 11.63 8.06 19.49
N LYS A 136 12.78 7.76 20.03
CA LYS A 136 13.07 7.98 21.46
C LYS A 136 14.36 8.74 21.62
N GLY A 137 14.40 9.67 22.55
CA GLY A 137 15.62 10.40 22.90
C GLY A 137 15.48 11.27 24.13
N GLN A 138 16.60 11.80 24.60
CA GLN A 138 16.64 12.68 25.75
C GLN A 138 16.29 14.13 25.33
N LYS A 139 16.83 14.61 24.21
CA LYS A 139 16.70 16.02 23.78
C LYS A 139 15.82 16.13 22.54
N THR A 140 14.93 17.13 22.53
CA THR A 140 14.08 17.46 21.39
C THR A 140 14.89 17.64 20.10
N THR A 141 16.02 18.33 20.17
CA THR A 141 16.91 18.56 19.00
C THR A 141 17.46 17.27 18.41
N SER A 142 17.85 16.32 19.25
CA SER A 142 18.37 15.01 18.79
C SER A 142 17.28 14.15 18.18
N VAL A 143 16.06 14.17 18.73
CA VAL A 143 14.91 13.45 18.20
C VAL A 143 14.46 14.08 16.89
N LEU A 144 14.46 15.42 16.77
CA LEU A 144 14.15 16.11 15.53
C LEU A 144 15.14 15.74 14.42
N ALA A 145 16.45 15.77 14.72
CA ALA A 145 17.47 15.36 13.75
C ALA A 145 17.28 13.91 13.26
N LEU A 146 16.93 13.01 14.17
CA LEU A 146 16.62 11.62 13.82
C LEU A 146 15.34 11.52 12.96
N LEU A 147 14.29 12.29 13.28
CA LEU A 147 13.07 12.36 12.47
C LEU A 147 13.38 12.89 11.06
N GLN A 148 14.20 13.93 10.95
CA GLN A 148 14.60 14.48 9.64
C GLN A 148 15.36 13.48 8.77
N ALA A 149 16.17 12.63 9.39
CA ALA A 149 16.93 11.60 8.68
C ALA A 149 16.06 10.39 8.27
N GLU A 150 15.14 9.95 9.12
CA GLU A 150 14.46 8.67 8.97
C GLU A 150 13.02 8.78 8.43
N LEU A 151 12.25 9.81 8.80
CA LEU A 151 10.82 9.90 8.51
C LEU A 151 10.49 9.82 7.01
N PRO A 152 11.23 10.48 6.09
CA PRO A 152 10.94 10.34 4.66
C PRO A 152 10.98 8.88 4.17
N GLY A 153 11.99 8.12 4.58
CA GLY A 153 12.11 6.69 4.25
C GLY A 153 11.00 5.84 4.86
N LEU A 154 10.57 6.16 6.09
CA LEU A 154 9.45 5.47 6.73
C LEU A 154 8.11 5.73 6.04
N LEU A 155 7.89 6.94 5.53
CA LEU A 155 6.68 7.27 4.76
C LEU A 155 6.61 6.49 3.44
N GLU A 156 7.76 6.25 2.79
CA GLU A 156 7.82 5.36 1.62
C GLU A 156 7.55 3.89 2.01
N GLU A 157 8.09 3.42 3.14
CA GLU A 157 7.81 2.08 3.68
C GLU A 157 6.32 1.91 3.97
N ILE A 158 5.68 2.91 4.59
CA ILE A 158 4.22 2.91 4.83
C ILE A 158 3.46 2.86 3.51
N SER A 159 3.83 3.68 2.51
CA SER A 159 3.18 3.69 1.19
C SER A 159 3.26 2.33 0.50
N LYS A 160 4.43 1.70 0.53
CA LYS A 160 4.62 0.35 -0.01
C LYS A 160 3.73 -0.67 0.71
N LYS A 161 3.66 -0.60 2.04
CA LYS A 161 2.82 -1.50 2.84
C LYS A 161 1.32 -1.28 2.59
N GLU A 162 0.87 -0.05 2.39
CA GLU A 162 -0.52 0.25 2.01
C GLU A 162 -0.86 -0.32 0.62
N LEU A 163 0.09 -0.25 -0.33
CA LEU A 163 -0.08 -0.87 -1.64
C LEU A 163 -0.21 -2.41 -1.52
N GLU A 164 0.66 -3.06 -0.75
CA GLU A 164 0.59 -4.51 -0.48
C GLU A 164 -0.76 -4.90 0.14
N ARG A 165 -1.21 -4.17 1.16
CA ARG A 165 -2.54 -4.41 1.80
C ARG A 165 -3.68 -4.25 0.80
N THR A 166 -3.56 -3.28 -0.11
CA THR A 166 -4.56 -3.05 -1.16
C THR A 166 -4.57 -4.19 -2.16
N GLN A 167 -3.41 -4.69 -2.57
CA GLN A 167 -3.28 -5.85 -3.46
C GLN A 167 -3.91 -7.10 -2.84
N LEU A 168 -3.59 -7.41 -1.59
CA LEU A 168 -4.16 -8.55 -0.86
C LEU A 168 -5.70 -8.50 -0.77
N LYS A 169 -6.30 -7.31 -0.62
CA LYS A 169 -7.77 -7.17 -0.64
C LYS A 169 -8.39 -7.57 -1.98
N PHE A 170 -7.66 -7.43 -3.06
CA PHE A 170 -8.16 -7.77 -4.39
C PHE A 170 -7.87 -9.21 -4.81
N GLU A 171 -6.93 -9.93 -4.17
CA GLU A 171 -6.53 -11.29 -4.57
C GLU A 171 -7.70 -12.28 -4.66
N ASN A 172 -8.71 -12.13 -3.81
CA ASN A 172 -9.92 -12.96 -3.80
C ASN A 172 -11.06 -12.41 -4.69
N ARG A 173 -10.85 -11.26 -5.37
CA ARG A 173 -11.87 -10.57 -6.17
C ARG A 173 -11.29 -10.08 -7.49
N LEU A 174 -10.75 -11.02 -8.28
CA LEU A 174 -10.10 -10.72 -9.55
C LEU A 174 -11.03 -10.95 -10.74
N ASN A 175 -10.96 -10.08 -11.72
CA ASN A 175 -11.55 -10.28 -13.03
C ASN A 175 -10.63 -11.16 -13.89
N LYS A 176 -10.70 -12.48 -13.68
CA LYS A 176 -9.86 -13.47 -14.37
C LYS A 176 -10.05 -13.44 -15.89
N THR A 177 -11.26 -13.14 -16.38
CA THR A 177 -11.57 -13.04 -17.80
C THR A 177 -10.80 -11.88 -18.43
N ALA A 178 -10.86 -10.68 -17.83
CA ALA A 178 -10.10 -9.53 -18.32
C ALA A 178 -8.59 -9.74 -18.23
N GLN A 179 -8.10 -10.42 -17.17
CA GLN A 179 -6.69 -10.78 -17.05
C GLN A 179 -6.22 -11.69 -18.20
N GLN A 180 -6.99 -12.74 -18.52
CA GLN A 180 -6.67 -13.64 -19.60
C GLN A 180 -6.68 -12.93 -20.94
N GLN A 181 -7.70 -12.14 -21.23
CA GLN A 181 -7.80 -11.37 -22.48
C GLN A 181 -6.63 -10.40 -22.66
N LEU A 182 -6.19 -9.72 -21.59
CA LEU A 182 -5.02 -8.85 -21.65
C LEU A 182 -3.72 -9.64 -21.90
N SER A 183 -3.55 -10.76 -21.22
CA SER A 183 -2.39 -11.62 -21.39
C SER A 183 -2.28 -12.13 -22.83
N ASP A 184 -3.39 -12.56 -23.40
CA ASP A 184 -3.44 -13.13 -24.76
C ASP A 184 -3.21 -12.08 -25.85
N SER A 185 -3.72 -10.84 -25.64
CA SER A 185 -3.67 -9.80 -26.67
C SER A 185 -2.44 -8.89 -26.56
N LEU A 186 -1.95 -8.63 -25.36
CA LEU A 186 -0.88 -7.67 -25.09
C LEU A 186 0.37 -8.30 -24.47
N SER A 187 0.32 -9.57 -24.11
CA SER A 187 1.37 -10.26 -23.32
C SER A 187 1.67 -9.57 -21.99
N VAL A 188 0.67 -8.88 -21.42
CA VAL A 188 0.77 -8.14 -20.16
C VAL A 188 -0.03 -8.84 -19.08
N ARG A 189 0.61 -9.09 -17.93
CA ARG A 189 -0.05 -9.64 -16.74
C ARG A 189 -0.33 -8.52 -15.75
N LEU A 190 -1.61 -8.27 -15.50
CA LEU A 190 -2.06 -7.31 -14.50
C LEU A 190 -2.98 -8.00 -13.48
N THR A 191 -2.89 -7.58 -12.22
CA THR A 191 -3.87 -7.91 -11.19
C THR A 191 -5.08 -7.00 -11.38
N ILE A 192 -6.16 -7.51 -12.00
CA ILE A 192 -7.35 -6.72 -12.34
C ILE A 192 -8.45 -6.98 -11.32
N PRO A 193 -8.82 -5.98 -10.50
CA PRO A 193 -9.97 -6.11 -9.60
C PRO A 193 -11.28 -6.39 -10.35
N MET A 194 -12.19 -7.14 -9.74
CA MET A 194 -13.48 -7.53 -10.32
C MET A 194 -14.32 -6.33 -10.80
N LYS A 195 -14.16 -5.16 -10.18
CA LYS A 195 -14.90 -3.95 -10.54
C LYS A 195 -14.46 -3.32 -11.87
N LEU A 196 -13.28 -3.67 -12.38
CA LEU A 196 -12.76 -3.17 -13.66
C LEU A 196 -13.20 -4.09 -14.79
N ASN A 197 -13.91 -3.55 -15.76
CA ASN A 197 -14.37 -4.26 -16.94
C ASN A 197 -13.55 -3.86 -18.15
N LEU A 198 -13.20 -4.82 -18.98
CA LEU A 198 -12.54 -4.56 -20.26
C LEU A 198 -13.58 -3.98 -21.24
N ILE A 199 -13.34 -2.74 -21.67
CA ILE A 199 -14.25 -2.00 -22.58
C ILE A 199 -13.81 -2.19 -24.03
N SER A 200 -12.50 -2.14 -24.29
CA SER A 200 -11.94 -2.30 -25.62
C SER A 200 -10.60 -3.01 -25.54
N ASN A 201 -10.36 -3.88 -26.50
CA ASN A 201 -9.11 -4.59 -26.67
C ASN A 201 -8.83 -4.74 -28.16
N ASN A 202 -8.03 -3.83 -28.71
CA ASN A 202 -7.59 -3.87 -30.11
C ASN A 202 -6.25 -4.58 -30.15
N GLY A 203 -6.27 -5.93 -30.24
CA GLY A 203 -5.05 -6.75 -30.27
C GLY A 203 -4.24 -6.57 -31.55
N VAL A 204 -2.95 -6.66 -31.41
CA VAL A 204 -1.86 -7.01 -32.35
C VAL A 204 -1.66 -6.20 -33.66
N GLN A 205 -2.54 -5.38 -34.15
CA GLN A 205 -2.25 -4.54 -35.32
C GLN A 205 -1.85 -3.13 -34.92
N SER A 206 -0.58 -2.81 -35.11
CA SER A 206 0.05 -1.48 -34.95
C SER A 206 -0.16 -0.76 -33.61
N GLY A 207 0.29 -1.38 -32.51
CA GLY A 207 0.17 -0.83 -31.16
C GLY A 207 -1.06 -1.41 -30.45
N SER A 208 -0.80 -2.47 -29.69
CA SER A 208 -1.84 -3.15 -28.93
C SER A 208 -2.35 -2.23 -27.82
N PHE A 209 -3.66 -2.02 -27.76
CA PHE A 209 -4.34 -1.14 -26.81
C PHE A 209 -5.43 -1.89 -26.07
N ALA A 210 -5.53 -1.68 -24.78
CA ALA A 210 -6.66 -2.13 -23.98
C ALA A 210 -7.12 -1.02 -23.03
N TRP A 211 -8.43 -0.96 -22.81
CA TRP A 211 -9.08 -0.03 -21.91
C TRP A 211 -9.96 -0.79 -20.92
N LEU A 212 -9.64 -0.63 -19.64
CA LEU A 212 -10.44 -1.14 -18.54
C LEU A 212 -11.09 0.05 -17.82
N GLU A 213 -12.37 -0.09 -17.47
CA GLU A 213 -13.13 0.95 -16.78
C GLU A 213 -13.89 0.38 -15.58
N ALA A 214 -13.95 1.15 -14.50
CA ALA A 214 -14.88 0.98 -13.40
C ALA A 214 -15.70 2.25 -13.23
N LYS A 215 -17.03 2.09 -13.14
CA LYS A 215 -17.95 3.16 -12.78
C LYS A 215 -18.36 2.96 -11.32
N GLY A 216 -18.24 3.99 -10.52
CA GLY A 216 -18.63 3.99 -9.11
C GLY A 216 -19.36 5.27 -8.73
N LEU A 217 -20.02 5.25 -7.60
CA LEU A 217 -20.58 6.46 -7.00
C LEU A 217 -19.48 7.15 -6.17
N GLY A 218 -19.42 8.48 -6.25
CA GLY A 218 -18.58 9.28 -5.38
C GLY A 218 -19.00 9.17 -3.91
N PRO A 219 -18.20 9.70 -2.97
CA PRO A 219 -18.42 9.55 -1.53
C PRO A 219 -19.82 9.94 -1.07
N GLU A 220 -20.46 10.90 -1.72
CA GLU A 220 -21.81 11.36 -1.42
C GLU A 220 -22.92 10.68 -2.23
N GLY A 221 -22.58 9.68 -3.06
CA GLY A 221 -23.55 9.02 -3.94
C GLY A 221 -24.09 9.89 -5.09
N LYS A 222 -23.63 11.14 -5.21
CA LYS A 222 -24.16 12.15 -6.15
C LYS A 222 -23.41 12.27 -7.47
N ARG A 223 -22.16 11.76 -7.54
CA ARG A 223 -21.33 11.85 -8.74
C ARG A 223 -20.86 10.49 -9.18
N VAL A 224 -20.90 10.23 -10.47
CA VAL A 224 -20.33 9.01 -11.04
C VAL A 224 -18.81 9.23 -11.17
N LEU A 225 -18.04 8.38 -10.48
CA LEU A 225 -16.59 8.33 -10.64
C LEU A 225 -16.26 7.34 -11.75
N HIS A 226 -15.56 7.81 -12.77
CA HIS A 226 -14.97 6.99 -13.81
C HIS A 226 -13.51 6.72 -13.47
N GLN A 227 -13.14 5.47 -13.29
CA GLN A 227 -11.74 5.03 -13.12
C GLN A 227 -11.38 4.22 -14.35
N GLY A 228 -10.39 4.69 -15.12
CA GLY A 228 -9.90 4.01 -16.31
C GLY A 228 -8.44 3.60 -16.19
N ILE A 229 -8.11 2.42 -16.71
CA ILE A 229 -6.74 1.96 -16.90
C ILE A 229 -6.58 1.72 -18.41
N PHE A 230 -5.58 2.36 -18.99
CA PHE A 230 -5.18 2.13 -20.38
C PHE A 230 -3.88 1.39 -20.41
N VAL A 231 -3.81 0.36 -21.21
CA VAL A 231 -2.57 -0.39 -21.48
C VAL A 231 -2.30 -0.25 -22.97
N TYR A 232 -1.11 0.20 -23.29
CA TYR A 232 -0.68 0.38 -24.68
C TYR A 232 0.76 -0.09 -24.83
N SER A 233 1.04 -0.91 -25.82
CA SER A 233 2.38 -1.34 -26.16
C SER A 233 2.81 -0.79 -27.52
N TYR A 234 4.07 -0.42 -27.63
CA TYR A 234 4.73 0.02 -28.87
C TYR A 234 6.20 -0.37 -28.86
N PRO A 235 6.82 -0.50 -30.04
CA PRO A 235 8.23 -0.85 -30.12
C PRO A 235 9.10 0.20 -29.44
N TYR A 236 10.07 -0.26 -28.66
CA TYR A 236 11.15 0.58 -28.14
C TYR A 236 12.15 0.87 -29.24
N VAL A 237 12.40 2.14 -29.52
CA VAL A 237 13.27 2.58 -30.62
C VAL A 237 14.53 3.29 -30.07
N SER A 238 14.38 4.04 -28.98
CA SER A 238 15.47 4.78 -28.35
C SER A 238 15.09 5.23 -26.94
N ASP A 239 16.08 5.64 -26.14
CA ASP A 239 15.88 6.14 -24.77
C ASP A 239 14.97 7.37 -24.71
N SER A 240 14.83 8.13 -25.80
CA SER A 240 13.90 9.25 -25.87
C SER A 240 12.44 8.83 -25.62
N ALA A 241 12.11 7.54 -25.80
CA ALA A 241 10.79 6.99 -25.48
C ALA A 241 10.42 7.09 -23.99
N PHE A 242 11.40 7.28 -23.10
CA PHE A 242 11.19 7.51 -21.66
C PHE A 242 11.14 8.99 -21.29
N SER A 243 11.36 9.91 -22.24
CA SER A 243 11.25 11.33 -21.94
C SER A 243 9.80 11.73 -21.63
N GLU A 244 9.60 12.61 -20.64
CA GLU A 244 8.28 13.13 -20.26
C GLU A 244 7.48 13.62 -21.47
N LYS A 245 8.11 14.44 -22.31
CA LYS A 245 7.50 14.99 -23.52
C LYS A 245 6.99 13.90 -24.46
N TYR A 246 7.78 12.85 -24.66
CA TYR A 246 7.39 11.73 -25.53
C TYR A 246 6.23 10.94 -24.92
N LEU A 247 6.32 10.62 -23.63
CA LEU A 247 5.30 9.86 -22.89
C LEU A 247 3.95 10.58 -22.92
N ILE A 248 3.94 11.90 -22.66
CA ILE A 248 2.73 12.73 -22.73
C ILE A 248 2.15 12.75 -24.14
N ALA A 249 2.97 13.04 -25.15
CA ALA A 249 2.52 13.08 -26.54
C ALA A 249 1.96 11.73 -27.00
N ARG A 250 2.61 10.64 -26.61
CA ARG A 250 2.17 9.27 -26.94
C ARG A 250 0.85 8.94 -26.26
N ARG A 251 0.73 9.23 -24.95
CA ARG A 251 -0.52 9.07 -24.21
C ARG A 251 -1.67 9.79 -24.86
N ASP A 252 -1.50 11.06 -25.18
CA ASP A 252 -2.57 11.88 -25.76
C ASP A 252 -2.97 11.41 -27.17
N THR A 253 -2.00 10.95 -27.96
CA THR A 253 -2.27 10.34 -29.27
C THR A 253 -3.09 9.05 -29.14
N VAL A 254 -2.71 8.17 -28.21
CA VAL A 254 -3.41 6.91 -27.96
C VAL A 254 -4.83 7.15 -27.48
N LEU A 255 -5.04 8.11 -26.56
CA LEU A 255 -6.38 8.46 -26.08
C LEU A 255 -7.25 9.06 -27.18
N LYS A 256 -6.70 9.95 -28.02
CA LYS A 256 -7.40 10.50 -29.17
C LYS A 256 -7.90 9.41 -30.13
N GLN A 257 -7.11 8.37 -30.35
CA GLN A 257 -7.41 7.29 -31.28
C GLN A 257 -8.41 6.27 -30.73
N ASN A 258 -8.33 5.97 -29.42
CA ASN A 258 -8.98 4.80 -28.82
C ASN A 258 -10.06 5.14 -27.80
N VAL A 259 -10.11 6.38 -27.29
CA VAL A 259 -11.04 6.80 -26.25
C VAL A 259 -11.74 8.09 -26.67
N PRO A 260 -12.75 7.98 -27.57
CA PRO A 260 -13.49 9.15 -28.04
C PRO A 260 -14.30 9.77 -26.90
N GLY A 261 -14.44 11.08 -26.95
CA GLY A 261 -15.37 11.81 -26.09
C GLY A 261 -16.84 11.67 -26.53
N GLY A 262 -17.71 12.41 -25.86
CA GLY A 262 -19.15 12.35 -26.11
C GLY A 262 -19.61 12.97 -27.46
N THR A 263 -18.77 13.79 -28.10
CA THR A 263 -19.02 14.40 -29.40
C THR A 263 -17.83 14.22 -30.35
N PRO A 264 -18.03 14.37 -31.68
CA PRO A 264 -16.92 14.25 -32.63
C PRO A 264 -15.73 15.15 -32.30
N ASN A 265 -14.53 14.62 -32.47
CA ASN A 265 -13.26 15.30 -32.14
C ASN A 265 -13.04 15.67 -30.68
N GLN A 266 -13.83 15.14 -29.75
CA GLN A 266 -13.53 15.21 -28.31
C GLN A 266 -12.65 14.04 -27.87
N TYR A 267 -11.66 14.32 -27.06
CA TYR A 267 -10.80 13.31 -26.42
C TYR A 267 -10.11 13.89 -25.20
N LEU A 268 -9.70 13.02 -24.29
CA LEU A 268 -8.91 13.40 -23.11
C LEU A 268 -7.46 13.68 -23.53
N LYS A 269 -6.92 14.81 -23.09
CA LYS A 269 -5.50 15.17 -23.26
C LYS A 269 -4.90 15.64 -21.94
N THR A 270 -3.59 15.60 -21.84
CA THR A 270 -2.86 16.10 -20.68
C THR A 270 -3.01 17.60 -20.55
N LEU A 271 -3.26 18.09 -19.33
CA LEU A 271 -3.33 19.52 -19.05
C LEU A 271 -1.89 20.07 -18.91
N LEU A 272 -1.51 20.98 -19.79
CA LEU A 272 -0.21 21.64 -19.81
C LEU A 272 -0.41 23.13 -19.57
N LEU A 273 -0.54 23.53 -18.30
CA LEU A 273 -0.70 24.92 -17.89
C LEU A 273 0.40 25.30 -16.88
N PRO A 274 0.88 26.58 -16.91
CA PRO A 274 1.79 27.06 -15.87
C PRO A 274 1.24 26.79 -14.46
N GLY A 275 2.05 26.26 -13.58
CA GLY A 275 1.66 25.87 -12.22
C GLY A 275 0.86 24.55 -12.11
N LYS A 276 0.54 23.88 -13.23
CA LYS A 276 -0.14 22.59 -13.28
C LYS A 276 0.51 21.65 -14.29
N MET A 277 1.80 21.83 -14.53
CA MET A 277 2.56 20.92 -15.39
C MET A 277 2.63 19.53 -14.76
N PRO A 278 2.63 18.49 -15.57
CA PRO A 278 2.89 17.13 -15.08
C PRO A 278 4.25 17.06 -14.38
N GLU A 279 4.36 16.19 -13.40
CA GLU A 279 5.63 15.84 -12.75
C GLU A 279 6.07 14.47 -13.19
N SER A 280 7.33 14.32 -13.57
CA SER A 280 7.91 13.03 -13.94
C SER A 280 9.01 12.63 -12.97
N ARG A 281 9.11 11.33 -12.70
CA ARG A 281 10.19 10.76 -11.92
C ARG A 281 10.57 9.38 -12.41
N GLU A 282 11.84 9.05 -12.30
CA GLU A 282 12.33 7.70 -12.52
C GLU A 282 11.97 6.82 -11.32
N ILE A 283 11.52 5.62 -11.60
CA ILE A 283 11.14 4.66 -10.56
C ILE A 283 11.67 3.26 -10.90
N ASN A 284 11.83 2.43 -9.89
CA ASN A 284 11.94 0.99 -10.07
C ASN A 284 10.53 0.39 -10.00
N PHE A 285 10.07 -0.18 -11.10
CA PHE A 285 8.78 -0.85 -11.17
C PHE A 285 8.98 -2.35 -11.43
N ASN A 286 8.82 -3.17 -10.40
CA ASN A 286 9.05 -4.62 -10.45
C ASN A 286 10.44 -4.97 -11.00
N ASP A 287 11.48 -4.37 -10.41
CA ASP A 287 12.89 -4.52 -10.75
C ASP A 287 13.25 -4.10 -12.19
N LYS A 288 12.43 -3.25 -12.78
CA LYS A 288 12.69 -2.66 -14.10
C LYS A 288 12.69 -1.13 -14.01
N TYR A 289 13.50 -0.52 -14.83
CA TYR A 289 13.45 0.93 -15.03
C TYR A 289 12.09 1.34 -15.58
N ALA A 290 11.52 2.38 -15.02
CA ALA A 290 10.30 3.01 -15.50
C ALA A 290 10.30 4.51 -15.22
N VAL A 291 9.47 5.25 -15.94
CA VAL A 291 9.20 6.66 -15.68
C VAL A 291 7.73 6.81 -15.32
N GLU A 292 7.49 7.37 -14.15
CA GLU A 292 6.15 7.76 -13.71
C GLU A 292 5.92 9.22 -14.09
N VAL A 293 4.79 9.49 -14.77
CA VAL A 293 4.33 10.85 -15.07
C VAL A 293 2.98 11.05 -14.41
N ARG A 294 2.86 12.05 -13.55
CA ARG A 294 1.62 12.42 -12.86
C ARG A 294 1.17 13.81 -13.30
N GLY A 295 -0.10 13.96 -13.64
CA GLY A 295 -0.64 15.23 -14.07
C GLY A 295 -2.16 15.22 -14.18
N GLN A 296 -2.71 16.39 -14.40
CA GLN A 296 -4.12 16.57 -14.66
C GLN A 296 -4.40 16.38 -16.17
N TYR A 297 -5.65 16.12 -16.48
CA TYR A 297 -6.13 16.05 -17.87
C TYR A 297 -7.26 17.03 -18.11
N THR A 298 -7.50 17.33 -19.35
CA THR A 298 -8.60 18.17 -19.82
C THR A 298 -9.26 17.55 -21.05
N MET A 299 -10.45 17.99 -21.37
CA MET A 299 -11.15 17.57 -22.60
C MET A 299 -10.77 18.50 -23.77
N HIS A 300 -10.28 17.93 -24.87
CA HIS A 300 -10.15 18.68 -26.11
C HIS A 300 -11.53 18.90 -26.70
N ASN A 301 -11.87 20.14 -27.10
CA ASN A 301 -13.17 20.55 -27.62
C ASN A 301 -14.36 20.20 -26.71
N GLY A 302 -14.18 20.34 -25.36
CA GLY A 302 -15.24 20.09 -24.42
C GLY A 302 -14.97 20.73 -23.07
N PHE A 303 -15.97 20.70 -22.19
CA PHE A 303 -15.85 21.09 -20.78
C PHE A 303 -15.85 19.81 -19.93
N MET A 304 -15.12 19.86 -18.82
CA MET A 304 -15.15 18.83 -17.79
C MET A 304 -15.98 19.30 -16.61
#